data_5709194463df60ee7c4089375346cc4c
#
_entry.id   5709194463df60ee7c4089375346cc4c
#
_cell.length_a   1.000
_cell.length_b   1.000
_cell.length_c   1.000
_cell.angle_alpha   90.00
_cell.angle_beta   90.00
_cell.angle_gamma   90.00
#
_symmetry.space_group_name_H-M   'P 1'
#
loop_
_entity.id
_entity.type
_entity.pdbx_description
1 polymer ?
#
loop_
_entity_poly.entity_id
_entity_poly.type
_entity_poly.pdbx_seq_one_letter_code
_entity_poly.pdbx_strand_id
1 'polypeptide(L)'
;MEKKPSAYPEGTAPPAPTERFVRETGAAAEIAALVEPVLEDMGFRLVRVVMSRRDGGTIQIMADKAGGAINVDDCAAISRRLSPLLDAHDPVEGRYFLEVSSPGIDRILVRPSDFEDWAGFETKVEVKELVDGRRRFRGILEGYENGEMLLQVRLDEKSEPQTIGLPVDLIHDAKLVLTDELIRASLTKAKAAGKWAEGGEIDDQDLEDSELNDGADRD
;
A
#
# COMPACT_ATOMS: atom_id res chain seq x y z
N MET A 1 -7.78 -29.84 16.86
CA MET A 1 -7.43 -28.67 16.02
C MET A 1 -7.15 -29.24 14.63
N GLU A 2 -8.12 -29.18 13.73
CA GLU A 2 -7.92 -29.57 12.34
C GLU A 2 -7.11 -28.48 11.65
N LYS A 3 -6.00 -28.88 11.04
CA LYS A 3 -5.13 -27.98 10.28
C LYS A 3 -5.89 -27.59 9.00
N LYS A 4 -6.30 -26.33 8.88
CA LYS A 4 -6.92 -25.80 7.66
C LYS A 4 -6.00 -26.14 6.46
N PRO A 5 -6.52 -26.65 5.33
CA PRO A 5 -5.68 -26.93 4.18
C PRO A 5 -4.97 -25.66 3.71
N SER A 6 -3.71 -25.78 3.30
CA SER A 6 -2.93 -24.68 2.73
C SER A 6 -3.64 -24.12 1.50
N ALA A 7 -3.71 -22.79 1.36
CA ALA A 7 -4.25 -22.10 0.19
C ALA A 7 -3.42 -22.34 -1.09
N TYR A 8 -2.20 -22.89 -0.95
CA TYR A 8 -1.26 -23.10 -2.06
C TYR A 8 -1.29 -24.56 -2.52
N PRO A 9 -1.20 -24.81 -3.85
CA PRO A 9 -1.01 -26.14 -4.41
C PRO A 9 0.24 -26.81 -3.83
N GLU A 10 0.23 -28.12 -3.71
CA GLU A 10 1.41 -28.88 -3.26
C GLU A 10 2.62 -28.52 -4.13
N GLY A 11 3.70 -28.04 -3.49
CA GLY A 11 4.94 -27.63 -4.14
C GLY A 11 5.07 -26.13 -4.39
N THR A 12 4.06 -25.31 -4.12
CA THR A 12 4.18 -23.85 -4.20
C THR A 12 4.26 -23.27 -2.78
N ALA A 13 5.35 -22.59 -2.48
CA ALA A 13 5.48 -21.87 -1.21
C ALA A 13 4.78 -20.51 -1.30
N PRO A 14 4.17 -20.03 -0.20
CA PRO A 14 3.68 -18.67 -0.13
C PRO A 14 4.86 -17.68 -0.31
N PRO A 15 4.62 -16.46 -0.81
CA PRO A 15 5.67 -15.46 -0.95
C PRO A 15 6.35 -15.19 0.40
N ALA A 16 7.65 -14.92 0.35
CA ALA A 16 8.38 -14.52 1.55
C ALA A 16 7.75 -13.24 2.15
N PRO A 17 7.81 -13.04 3.47
CA PRO A 17 7.18 -11.89 4.12
C PRO A 17 7.55 -10.53 3.51
N THR A 18 8.75 -10.42 2.97
CA THR A 18 9.28 -9.19 2.35
C THR A 18 9.08 -9.13 0.84
N GLU A 19 8.64 -10.22 0.21
CA GLU A 19 8.45 -10.29 -1.24
C GLU A 19 7.11 -9.64 -1.63
N ARG A 20 7.11 -8.82 -2.71
CA ARG A 20 5.88 -8.24 -3.25
C ARG A 20 5.04 -9.31 -3.95
N PHE A 21 3.79 -9.47 -3.55
CA PHE A 21 2.82 -10.32 -4.23
C PHE A 21 2.07 -9.59 -5.36
N VAL A 22 2.03 -8.26 -5.33
CA VAL A 22 1.50 -7.44 -6.43
C VAL A 22 2.59 -7.27 -7.47
N ARG A 23 2.26 -7.64 -8.72
CA ARG A 23 3.17 -7.52 -9.87
C ARG A 23 2.57 -6.59 -10.90
N GLU A 24 3.37 -5.68 -11.37
CA GLU A 24 3.08 -4.83 -12.52
C GLU A 24 3.07 -5.68 -13.81
N THR A 25 2.50 -5.12 -14.89
CA THR A 25 2.46 -5.76 -16.21
C THR A 25 3.01 -4.83 -17.28
N GLY A 26 3.46 -5.39 -18.42
CA GLY A 26 4.01 -4.62 -19.54
C GLY A 26 5.23 -3.80 -19.14
N ALA A 27 5.37 -2.59 -19.69
CA ALA A 27 6.52 -1.72 -19.44
C ALA A 27 6.70 -1.36 -17.95
N ALA A 28 5.63 -1.28 -17.17
CA ALA A 28 5.74 -1.05 -15.73
C ALA A 28 6.45 -2.21 -15.00
N ALA A 29 6.28 -3.46 -15.48
CA ALA A 29 6.99 -4.62 -14.92
C ALA A 29 8.48 -4.59 -15.27
N GLU A 30 8.85 -4.16 -16.47
CA GLU A 30 10.24 -3.97 -16.88
C GLU A 30 10.92 -2.90 -16.04
N ILE A 31 10.24 -1.77 -15.82
CA ILE A 31 10.73 -0.70 -14.95
C ILE A 31 10.86 -1.20 -13.52
N ALA A 32 9.87 -1.93 -12.98
CA ALA A 32 9.94 -2.48 -11.63
C ALA A 32 11.16 -3.39 -11.46
N ALA A 33 11.41 -4.28 -12.41
CA ALA A 33 12.58 -5.18 -12.39
C ALA A 33 13.92 -4.43 -12.42
N LEU A 34 13.98 -3.27 -13.10
CA LEU A 34 15.18 -2.43 -13.16
C LEU A 34 15.40 -1.65 -11.86
N VAL A 35 14.33 -1.11 -11.26
CA VAL A 35 14.47 -0.16 -10.15
C VAL A 35 14.49 -0.84 -8.78
N GLU A 36 13.82 -1.99 -8.62
CA GLU A 36 13.69 -2.70 -7.35
C GLU A 36 15.05 -3.02 -6.73
N PRO A 37 16.04 -3.63 -7.43
CA PRO A 37 17.36 -3.90 -6.87
C PRO A 37 18.11 -2.63 -6.46
N VAL A 38 17.95 -1.55 -7.22
CA VAL A 38 18.63 -0.27 -6.92
C VAL A 38 18.04 0.38 -5.68
N LEU A 39 16.72 0.29 -5.50
CA LEU A 39 16.06 0.78 -4.29
C LEU A 39 16.51 -0.02 -3.07
N GLU A 40 16.62 -1.35 -3.19
CA GLU A 40 17.09 -2.22 -2.11
C GLU A 40 18.54 -1.89 -1.71
N ASP A 41 19.44 -1.69 -2.67
CA ASP A 41 20.82 -1.25 -2.43
C ASP A 41 20.90 0.11 -1.70
N MET A 42 19.91 0.96 -1.89
CA MET A 42 19.78 2.24 -1.21
C MET A 42 19.06 2.15 0.16
N GLY A 43 18.60 0.97 0.56
CA GLY A 43 17.83 0.75 1.79
C GLY A 43 16.35 1.12 1.69
N PHE A 44 15.83 1.25 0.48
CA PHE A 44 14.41 1.47 0.20
C PHE A 44 13.75 0.21 -0.35
N ARG A 45 12.42 0.20 -0.35
CA ARG A 45 11.63 -0.88 -0.90
C ARG A 45 10.68 -0.32 -1.97
N LEU A 46 10.61 -0.97 -3.12
CA LEU A 46 9.63 -0.63 -4.14
C LEU A 46 8.23 -0.98 -3.64
N VAL A 47 7.29 -0.06 -3.73
CA VAL A 47 5.87 -0.31 -3.46
C VAL A 47 5.13 -0.56 -4.77
N ARG A 48 5.20 0.37 -5.70
CA ARG A 48 4.52 0.26 -6.99
C ARG A 48 5.18 1.12 -8.06
N VAL A 49 5.10 0.67 -9.32
CA VAL A 49 5.36 1.48 -10.50
C VAL A 49 4.03 1.74 -11.20
N VAL A 50 3.72 3.02 -11.43
CA VAL A 50 2.53 3.45 -12.16
C VAL A 50 2.94 4.24 -13.38
N MET A 51 2.33 3.94 -14.52
CA MET A 51 2.55 4.66 -15.76
C MET A 51 1.30 5.40 -16.19
N SER A 52 1.43 6.65 -16.51
CA SER A 52 0.37 7.47 -17.08
C SER A 52 0.81 8.04 -18.43
N ARG A 53 -0.09 8.04 -19.41
CA ARG A 53 0.12 8.69 -20.71
C ARG A 53 -0.42 10.12 -20.75
N ARG A 54 -1.00 10.60 -19.65
CA ARG A 54 -1.50 11.98 -19.56
C ARG A 54 -0.30 12.94 -19.42
N ASP A 55 -0.47 14.15 -19.88
CA ASP A 55 0.48 15.28 -19.68
C ASP A 55 1.93 15.00 -20.11
N GLY A 56 2.11 14.29 -21.22
CA GLY A 56 3.44 13.99 -21.77
C GLY A 56 4.07 12.70 -21.28
N GLY A 57 3.32 11.90 -20.50
CA GLY A 57 3.78 10.65 -19.93
C GLY A 57 4.46 10.80 -18.57
N THR A 58 4.07 9.97 -17.62
CA THR A 58 4.67 9.96 -16.27
C THR A 58 4.99 8.52 -15.87
N ILE A 59 6.18 8.31 -15.33
CA ILE A 59 6.57 7.11 -14.60
C ILE A 59 6.61 7.50 -13.13
N GLN A 60 5.66 6.99 -12.35
CA GLN A 60 5.63 7.20 -10.91
C GLN A 60 6.18 5.96 -10.20
N ILE A 61 7.19 6.16 -9.38
CA ILE A 61 7.80 5.14 -8.52
C ILE A 61 7.43 5.43 -7.08
N MET A 62 6.59 4.58 -6.52
CA MET A 62 6.26 4.62 -5.10
C MET A 62 7.24 3.75 -4.35
N ALA A 63 7.91 4.34 -3.35
CA ALA A 63 8.88 3.65 -2.51
C ALA A 63 8.61 3.92 -1.03
N ASP A 64 9.04 2.99 -0.19
CA ASP A 64 9.07 3.17 1.26
C ASP A 64 10.39 2.63 1.85
N LYS A 65 10.50 2.64 3.17
CA LYS A 65 11.57 1.98 3.91
C LYS A 65 11.00 1.20 5.09
N ALA A 66 11.72 0.19 5.53
CA ALA A 66 11.30 -0.58 6.70
C ALA A 66 11.08 0.35 7.89
N GLY A 67 9.91 0.22 8.54
CA GLY A 67 9.56 1.00 9.72
C GLY A 67 9.12 2.44 9.48
N GLY A 68 8.91 2.87 8.21
CA GLY A 68 8.38 4.22 8.01
C GLY A 68 8.28 4.72 6.58
N ALA A 69 7.68 5.89 6.42
CA ALA A 69 7.59 6.59 5.15
C ALA A 69 8.95 7.23 4.78
N ILE A 70 9.17 7.44 3.49
CA ILE A 70 10.27 8.25 2.96
C ILE A 70 9.90 9.74 3.06
N ASN A 71 10.92 10.59 3.10
CA ASN A 71 10.78 12.05 3.07
C ASN A 71 11.16 12.62 1.69
N VAL A 72 11.10 13.95 1.55
CA VAL A 72 11.40 14.64 0.29
C VAL A 72 12.85 14.44 -0.14
N ASP A 73 13.80 14.44 0.79
CA ASP A 73 15.23 14.21 0.51
C ASP A 73 15.47 12.77 0.05
N ASP A 74 14.80 11.80 0.65
CA ASP A 74 14.79 10.40 0.21
C ASP A 74 14.28 10.31 -1.24
N CYS A 75 13.14 10.94 -1.56
CA CYS A 75 12.59 10.98 -2.92
C CYS A 75 13.57 11.59 -3.93
N ALA A 76 14.21 12.70 -3.57
CA ALA A 76 15.20 13.34 -4.41
C ALA A 76 16.46 12.47 -4.62
N ALA A 77 16.91 11.76 -3.59
CA ALA A 77 18.02 10.81 -3.68
C ALA A 77 17.70 9.66 -4.62
N ILE A 78 16.51 9.05 -4.47
CA ILE A 78 16.01 7.98 -5.33
C ILE A 78 15.91 8.47 -6.77
N SER A 79 15.27 9.63 -7.01
CA SER A 79 15.11 10.20 -8.36
C SER A 79 16.45 10.39 -9.05
N ARG A 80 17.45 11.00 -8.37
CA ARG A 80 18.79 11.19 -8.92
C ARG A 80 19.49 9.87 -9.27
N ARG A 81 19.22 8.80 -8.53
CA ARG A 81 19.83 7.48 -8.78
C ARG A 81 19.14 6.74 -9.92
N LEU A 82 17.82 6.85 -10.03
CA LEU A 82 17.02 6.13 -11.02
C LEU A 82 16.98 6.79 -12.39
N SER A 83 17.06 8.13 -12.47
CA SER A 83 16.98 8.84 -13.75
C SER A 83 18.02 8.34 -14.77
N PRO A 84 19.34 8.31 -14.48
CA PRO A 84 20.33 7.83 -15.45
C PRO A 84 20.18 6.33 -15.76
N LEU A 85 19.66 5.54 -14.83
CA LEU A 85 19.38 4.12 -15.07
C LEU A 85 18.26 3.94 -16.10
N LEU A 86 17.16 4.68 -15.93
CA LEU A 86 16.02 4.64 -16.85
C LEU A 86 16.39 5.23 -18.22
N ASP A 87 17.17 6.33 -18.26
CA ASP A 87 17.66 6.93 -19.50
C ASP A 87 18.55 5.96 -20.31
N ALA A 88 19.37 5.16 -19.62
CA ALA A 88 20.25 4.17 -20.27
C ALA A 88 19.50 2.95 -20.80
N HIS A 89 18.38 2.56 -20.19
CA HIS A 89 17.59 1.40 -20.60
C HIS A 89 16.45 1.72 -21.56
N ASP A 90 16.06 3.02 -21.64
CA ASP A 90 15.00 3.53 -22.52
C ASP A 90 13.71 2.64 -22.52
N PRO A 91 13.12 2.37 -21.33
CA PRO A 91 12.05 1.38 -21.20
C PRO A 91 10.71 1.86 -21.78
N VAL A 92 10.61 3.10 -22.21
CA VAL A 92 9.40 3.74 -22.75
C VAL A 92 9.77 4.61 -23.94
N GLU A 93 9.05 4.47 -25.04
CA GLU A 93 9.20 5.35 -26.19
C GLU A 93 8.77 6.79 -25.87
N GLY A 94 9.66 7.75 -26.12
CA GLY A 94 9.38 9.18 -26.02
C GLY A 94 9.77 9.79 -24.68
N ARG A 95 9.30 11.01 -24.45
CA ARG A 95 9.59 11.77 -23.23
C ARG A 95 8.65 11.35 -22.11
N TYR A 96 9.15 11.34 -20.89
CA TYR A 96 8.36 11.11 -19.68
C TYR A 96 8.87 11.97 -18.53
N PHE A 97 8.03 12.15 -17.53
CA PHE A 97 8.42 12.71 -16.23
C PHE A 97 8.60 11.58 -15.22
N LEU A 98 9.72 11.60 -14.51
CA LEU A 98 9.96 10.67 -13.41
C LEU A 98 9.47 11.32 -12.12
N GLU A 99 8.49 10.67 -11.49
CA GLU A 99 7.97 11.04 -10.17
C GLU A 99 8.35 9.98 -9.15
N VAL A 100 8.92 10.40 -8.02
CA VAL A 100 9.20 9.53 -6.88
C VAL A 100 8.38 10.00 -5.69
N SER A 101 7.63 9.11 -5.09
CA SER A 101 6.73 9.45 -3.98
C SER A 101 6.65 8.34 -2.93
N SER A 102 6.17 8.68 -1.75
CA SER A 102 5.71 7.70 -0.76
C SER A 102 4.32 7.19 -1.13
N PRO A 103 3.90 6.00 -0.62
CA PRO A 103 2.56 5.46 -0.87
C PRO A 103 1.42 6.23 -0.18
N GLY A 104 1.72 7.25 0.65
CA GLY A 104 0.71 8.00 1.40
C GLY A 104 0.21 7.27 2.66
N ILE A 105 -0.75 7.89 3.36
CA ILE A 105 -1.35 7.33 4.59
C ILE A 105 -2.28 6.16 4.24
N ASP A 106 -3.12 6.32 3.23
CA ASP A 106 -4.02 5.31 2.69
C ASP A 106 -3.30 4.34 1.75
N ARG A 107 -2.14 3.85 2.18
CA ARG A 107 -1.18 3.10 1.39
C ARG A 107 -1.72 1.80 0.81
N ILE A 108 -1.13 1.42 -0.31
CA ILE A 108 -1.29 0.10 -0.90
C ILE A 108 -0.45 -0.90 -0.10
N LEU A 109 -1.02 -2.07 0.18
CA LEU A 109 -0.36 -3.20 0.83
C LEU A 109 0.10 -4.18 -0.25
N VAL A 110 1.38 -4.41 -0.35
CA VAL A 110 1.99 -5.17 -1.45
C VAL A 110 2.82 -6.37 -1.01
N ARG A 111 3.02 -6.52 0.32
CA ARG A 111 3.80 -7.60 0.92
C ARG A 111 3.02 -8.27 2.05
N PRO A 112 3.26 -9.55 2.35
CA PRO A 112 2.71 -10.17 3.55
C PRO A 112 3.07 -9.43 4.84
N SER A 113 4.29 -8.88 4.96
CA SER A 113 4.70 -8.06 6.11
C SER A 113 3.84 -6.80 6.29
N ASP A 114 3.30 -6.24 5.20
CA ASP A 114 2.42 -5.08 5.31
C ASP A 114 1.12 -5.43 6.06
N PHE A 115 0.67 -6.69 5.99
CA PHE A 115 -0.55 -7.12 6.68
C PHE A 115 -0.35 -7.22 8.21
N GLU A 116 0.86 -7.53 8.65
CA GLU A 116 1.22 -7.53 10.08
C GLU A 116 1.45 -6.09 10.58
N ASP A 117 2.18 -5.27 9.79
CA ASP A 117 2.50 -3.88 10.12
C ASP A 117 1.26 -2.98 10.27
N TRP A 118 0.18 -3.34 9.58
CA TRP A 118 -1.06 -2.56 9.50
C TRP A 118 -2.30 -3.33 10.00
N ALA A 119 -2.09 -4.39 10.79
CA ALA A 119 -3.19 -5.08 11.47
C ALA A 119 -3.94 -4.11 12.38
N GLY A 120 -5.26 -4.28 12.46
CA GLY A 120 -6.18 -3.41 13.20
C GLY A 120 -6.82 -2.31 12.36
N PHE A 121 -6.29 -1.97 11.18
CA PHE A 121 -6.85 -0.91 10.35
C PHE A 121 -7.83 -1.43 9.28
N GLU A 122 -8.79 -0.59 8.95
CA GLU A 122 -9.75 -0.89 7.90
C GLU A 122 -9.08 -0.94 6.54
N THR A 123 -9.37 -2.00 5.78
CA THR A 123 -8.72 -2.29 4.50
C THR A 123 -9.77 -2.64 3.45
N LYS A 124 -9.57 -2.16 2.22
CA LYS A 124 -10.28 -2.57 1.01
C LYS A 124 -9.41 -3.52 0.22
N VAL A 125 -9.99 -4.63 -0.23
CA VAL A 125 -9.30 -5.65 -1.01
C VAL A 125 -10.11 -5.94 -2.28
N GLU A 126 -9.44 -6.00 -3.42
CA GLU A 126 -9.98 -6.50 -4.67
C GLU A 126 -9.22 -7.77 -5.06
N VAL A 127 -9.94 -8.82 -5.41
CA VAL A 127 -9.38 -10.11 -5.82
C VAL A 127 -9.53 -10.32 -7.33
N LYS A 128 -8.61 -11.08 -7.93
CA LYS A 128 -8.57 -11.41 -9.36
C LYS A 128 -9.76 -12.26 -9.78
N GLU A 129 -10.18 -13.17 -8.90
CA GLU A 129 -11.27 -14.11 -9.14
C GLU A 129 -12.36 -13.92 -8.08
N LEU A 130 -13.56 -14.46 -8.35
CA LEU A 130 -14.65 -14.41 -7.38
C LEU A 130 -14.38 -15.37 -6.21
N VAL A 131 -14.40 -14.83 -5.02
CA VAL A 131 -14.40 -15.59 -3.78
C VAL A 131 -15.80 -15.46 -3.17
N ASP A 132 -16.53 -16.55 -3.03
CA ASP A 132 -17.94 -16.59 -2.58
C ASP A 132 -18.85 -15.60 -3.33
N GLY A 133 -18.66 -15.49 -4.66
CA GLY A 133 -19.44 -14.62 -5.53
C GLY A 133 -19.06 -13.12 -5.46
N ARG A 134 -18.01 -12.75 -4.74
CA ARG A 134 -17.56 -11.36 -4.54
C ARG A 134 -16.14 -11.16 -5.02
N ARG A 135 -15.85 -9.97 -5.55
CA ARG A 135 -14.49 -9.53 -5.92
C ARG A 135 -13.93 -8.46 -4.99
N ARG A 136 -14.80 -7.82 -4.20
CA ARG A 136 -14.41 -6.71 -3.33
C ARG A 136 -14.82 -7.01 -1.91
N PHE A 137 -13.86 -6.81 -1.02
CA PHE A 137 -14.03 -6.99 0.41
C PHE A 137 -13.61 -5.72 1.11
N ARG A 138 -14.24 -5.43 2.23
CA ARG A 138 -13.89 -4.35 3.12
C ARG A 138 -14.05 -4.84 4.55
N GLY A 139 -13.03 -4.63 5.37
CA GLY A 139 -13.02 -5.11 6.74
C GLY A 139 -11.79 -4.66 7.49
N ILE A 140 -11.67 -5.13 8.72
CA ILE A 140 -10.49 -4.88 9.55
C ILE A 140 -9.43 -5.92 9.22
N LEU A 141 -8.23 -5.47 8.91
CA LEU A 141 -7.08 -6.32 8.67
C LEU A 141 -6.64 -6.98 9.98
N GLU A 142 -6.55 -8.29 10.02
CA GLU A 142 -6.11 -9.03 11.23
C GLU A 142 -4.68 -9.55 11.12
N GLY A 143 -4.11 -9.58 9.91
CA GLY A 143 -2.73 -9.99 9.68
C GLY A 143 -2.58 -10.98 8.52
N TYR A 144 -1.57 -11.84 8.63
CA TYR A 144 -1.20 -12.83 7.62
C TYR A 144 -0.91 -14.18 8.26
N GLU A 145 -1.52 -15.23 7.71
CA GLU A 145 -1.28 -16.59 8.17
C GLU A 145 -1.41 -17.60 7.01
N ASN A 146 -0.48 -18.55 6.92
CA ASN A 146 -0.53 -19.68 5.97
C ASN A 146 -0.74 -19.28 4.49
N GLY A 147 -0.19 -18.13 4.06
CA GLY A 147 -0.35 -17.63 2.69
C GLY A 147 -1.62 -16.82 2.46
N GLU A 148 -2.41 -16.60 3.48
CA GLU A 148 -3.66 -15.85 3.43
C GLU A 148 -3.56 -14.54 4.21
N MET A 149 -4.09 -13.47 3.62
CA MET A 149 -4.43 -12.24 4.32
C MET A 149 -5.70 -12.49 5.14
N LEU A 150 -5.65 -12.25 6.43
CA LEU A 150 -6.80 -12.38 7.33
C LEU A 150 -7.55 -11.06 7.41
N LEU A 151 -8.82 -11.09 7.07
CA LEU A 151 -9.69 -9.92 7.05
C LEU A 151 -10.97 -10.20 7.83
N GLN A 152 -11.27 -9.41 8.86
CA GLN A 152 -12.53 -9.47 9.56
C GLN A 152 -13.58 -8.67 8.78
N VAL A 153 -14.54 -9.36 8.21
CA VAL A 153 -15.59 -8.78 7.38
C VAL A 153 -16.97 -8.97 8.02
N ARG A 154 -17.87 -8.05 7.71
CA ARG A 154 -19.30 -8.25 7.96
C ARG A 154 -19.99 -8.47 6.62
N LEU A 155 -20.54 -9.66 6.41
CA LEU A 155 -21.11 -10.08 5.12
C LEU A 155 -22.43 -9.37 4.82
N ASP A 156 -23.19 -9.06 5.86
CA ASP A 156 -24.41 -8.24 5.82
C ASP A 156 -24.58 -7.46 7.13
N GLU A 157 -25.52 -6.51 7.19
CA GLU A 157 -25.73 -5.62 8.34
C GLU A 157 -26.15 -6.38 9.62
N LYS A 158 -26.68 -7.60 9.48
CA LYS A 158 -27.21 -8.40 10.59
C LYS A 158 -26.30 -9.53 11.02
N SER A 159 -25.25 -9.82 10.24
CA SER A 159 -24.31 -10.89 10.54
C SER A 159 -23.26 -10.44 11.55
N GLU A 160 -22.82 -11.36 12.40
CA GLU A 160 -21.64 -11.17 13.23
C GLU A 160 -20.40 -11.03 12.33
N PRO A 161 -19.41 -10.22 12.74
CA PRO A 161 -18.13 -10.15 12.04
C PRO A 161 -17.48 -11.54 11.95
N GLN A 162 -16.95 -11.87 10.79
CA GLN A 162 -16.28 -13.14 10.53
C GLN A 162 -14.92 -12.89 9.94
N THR A 163 -13.92 -13.65 10.37
CA THR A 163 -12.59 -13.63 9.77
C THR A 163 -12.58 -14.54 8.56
N ILE A 164 -12.21 -13.97 7.42
CA ILE A 164 -11.96 -14.71 6.18
C ILE A 164 -10.48 -14.67 5.84
N GLY A 165 -9.96 -15.75 5.24
CA GLY A 165 -8.63 -15.80 4.63
C GLY A 165 -8.72 -15.55 3.13
N LEU A 166 -7.96 -14.62 2.63
CA LEU A 166 -7.83 -14.34 1.20
C LEU A 166 -6.41 -14.73 0.76
N PRO A 167 -6.24 -15.76 -0.10
CA PRO A 167 -4.94 -16.13 -0.63
C PRO A 167 -4.27 -14.93 -1.31
N VAL A 168 -3.01 -14.65 -0.97
CA VAL A 168 -2.32 -13.43 -1.46
C VAL A 168 -2.11 -13.42 -2.97
N ASP A 169 -1.98 -14.55 -3.61
CA ASP A 169 -1.89 -14.69 -5.07
C ASP A 169 -3.20 -14.34 -5.80
N LEU A 170 -4.34 -14.45 -5.12
CA LEU A 170 -5.63 -13.97 -5.63
C LEU A 170 -5.84 -12.48 -5.41
N ILE A 171 -5.07 -11.82 -4.56
CA ILE A 171 -5.22 -10.38 -4.34
C ILE A 171 -4.74 -9.62 -5.58
N HIS A 172 -5.63 -8.79 -6.13
CA HIS A 172 -5.31 -7.84 -7.19
C HIS A 172 -4.82 -6.52 -6.61
N ASP A 173 -5.52 -6.00 -5.63
CA ASP A 173 -5.21 -4.75 -4.93
C ASP A 173 -5.67 -4.83 -3.48
N ALA A 174 -4.87 -4.30 -2.57
CA ALA A 174 -5.20 -4.15 -1.16
C ALA A 174 -4.75 -2.76 -0.70
N LYS A 175 -5.65 -2.01 -0.06
CA LYS A 175 -5.41 -0.63 0.31
C LYS A 175 -6.06 -0.29 1.64
N LEU A 176 -5.34 0.44 2.50
CA LEU A 176 -5.91 0.98 3.73
C LEU A 176 -7.01 1.99 3.41
N VAL A 177 -8.04 2.03 4.24
CA VAL A 177 -9.09 3.04 4.18
C VAL A 177 -8.67 4.22 5.03
N LEU A 178 -8.74 5.43 4.47
CA LEU A 178 -8.46 6.65 5.22
C LEU A 178 -9.56 6.85 6.26
N THR A 179 -9.20 6.62 7.52
CA THR A 179 -10.05 6.84 8.70
C THR A 179 -9.32 7.76 9.66
N ASP A 180 -10.05 8.43 10.55
CA ASP A 180 -9.43 9.30 11.58
C ASP A 180 -8.45 8.52 12.46
N GLU A 181 -8.76 7.27 12.74
CA GLU A 181 -7.87 6.39 13.49
C GLU A 181 -6.54 6.15 12.74
N LEU A 182 -6.60 5.85 11.44
CA LEU A 182 -5.41 5.68 10.60
C LEU A 182 -4.59 6.96 10.53
N ILE A 183 -5.24 8.12 10.38
CA ILE A 183 -4.58 9.43 10.37
C ILE A 183 -3.85 9.67 11.68
N ARG A 184 -4.52 9.53 12.82
CA ARG A 184 -3.92 9.69 14.16
C ARG A 184 -2.73 8.76 14.38
N ALA A 185 -2.86 7.48 14.04
CA ALA A 185 -1.78 6.51 14.15
C ALA A 185 -0.58 6.86 13.26
N SER A 186 -0.83 7.30 12.02
CA SER A 186 0.21 7.70 11.08
C SER A 186 0.95 8.95 11.54
N LEU A 187 0.25 9.94 12.08
CA LEU A 187 0.84 11.15 12.67
C LEU A 187 1.69 10.82 13.90
N THR A 188 1.22 9.93 14.77
CA THR A 188 1.98 9.47 15.94
C THR A 188 3.26 8.76 15.51
N LYS A 189 3.21 7.86 14.54
CA LYS A 189 4.38 7.20 13.97
C LYS A 189 5.37 8.21 13.34
N ALA A 190 4.87 9.22 12.64
CA ALA A 190 5.70 10.27 12.04
C ALA A 190 6.40 11.15 13.09
N LYS A 191 5.71 11.53 14.18
CA LYS A 191 6.27 12.26 15.31
C LYS A 191 7.37 11.42 16.01
N ALA A 192 7.12 10.15 16.28
CA ALA A 192 8.10 9.25 16.91
C ALA A 192 9.34 9.03 16.04
N ALA A 193 9.22 9.09 14.71
CA ALA A 193 10.33 8.98 13.77
C ALA A 193 11.11 10.31 13.58
N GLY A 194 10.82 11.37 14.33
CA GLY A 194 11.50 12.67 14.25
C GLY A 194 11.27 13.41 12.94
N LYS A 195 10.21 13.09 12.20
CA LYS A 195 9.93 13.60 10.85
C LYS A 195 9.16 14.92 10.82
N TRP A 196 8.71 15.42 11.97
CA TRP A 196 8.11 16.75 12.09
C TRP A 196 9.16 17.72 12.61
N ALA A 197 9.58 18.66 11.78
CA ALA A 197 10.29 19.82 12.23
C ALA A 197 9.38 20.57 13.24
N GLU A 198 9.95 20.98 14.39
CA GLU A 198 9.29 21.82 15.36
C GLU A 198 8.72 23.06 14.64
N GLY A 199 7.42 23.17 14.50
CA GLY A 199 6.77 24.31 13.86
C GLY A 199 5.32 24.13 13.41
N GLY A 200 4.74 22.95 13.56
CA GLY A 200 3.33 22.70 13.24
C GLY A 200 2.61 22.08 14.42
N GLU A 201 2.33 22.86 15.46
CA GLU A 201 1.30 22.50 16.42
C GLU A 201 -0.05 22.58 15.67
N ILE A 202 -0.60 21.40 15.34
CA ILE A 202 -2.04 21.31 15.08
C ILE A 202 -2.66 21.34 16.46
N ASP A 203 -3.29 22.46 16.79
CA ASP A 203 -4.06 22.62 18.03
C ASP A 203 -5.20 21.58 18.01
N ASP A 204 -5.36 20.81 19.09
CA ASP A 204 -6.44 19.81 19.19
C ASP A 204 -7.83 20.45 19.04
N GLN A 205 -7.92 21.78 19.09
CA GLN A 205 -9.14 22.54 18.83
C GLN A 205 -9.57 22.57 17.36
N ASP A 206 -8.64 22.44 16.40
CA ASP A 206 -8.97 22.43 14.97
C ASP A 206 -9.66 21.12 14.52
N LEU A 207 -9.64 20.09 15.35
CA LEU A 207 -10.30 18.81 15.05
C LEU A 207 -11.75 18.76 15.57
N GLU A 208 -12.11 19.59 16.56
CA GLU A 208 -13.49 19.63 17.10
C GLU A 208 -14.41 20.53 16.26
N ASP A 209 -13.88 21.55 15.57
CA ASP A 209 -14.68 22.47 14.74
C ASP A 209 -15.11 21.88 13.39
N SER A 210 -14.51 20.76 12.94
CA SER A 210 -14.91 20.10 11.68
C SER A 210 -16.19 19.25 11.82
N GLU A 211 -16.59 18.88 13.04
CA GLU A 211 -17.81 18.09 13.28
C GLU A 211 -19.11 18.95 13.36
N LEU A 212 -18.97 20.26 13.46
CA LEU A 212 -20.14 21.16 13.66
C LEU A 212 -20.69 21.77 12.35
N ASN A 213 -20.06 21.54 11.20
CA ASN A 213 -20.47 22.24 9.97
C ASN A 213 -21.14 21.34 8.89
N ASP A 214 -21.51 20.10 9.21
CA ASP A 214 -22.21 19.20 8.25
C ASP A 214 -23.72 19.09 8.47
N GLY A 215 -24.33 20.10 9.11
CA GLY A 215 -25.74 20.10 9.55
C GLY A 215 -26.63 21.22 9.04
N ALA A 216 -26.23 22.05 8.07
CA ALA A 216 -27.09 23.16 7.63
C ALA A 216 -27.01 23.36 6.09
N ASP A 217 -27.69 22.51 5.34
CA ASP A 217 -28.33 22.87 4.06
C ASP A 217 -29.25 21.73 3.58
N ARG A 218 -30.45 21.71 4.14
CA ARG A 218 -31.63 21.04 3.55
C ARG A 218 -32.83 21.92 3.82
N ASP A 219 -33.11 22.78 2.87
CA ASP A 219 -34.46 23.26 2.52
C ASP A 219 -34.54 23.40 0.97
#